data_0a908f750a840daa0406cda43647c721
#
_entry.id   0a908f750a840daa0406cda43647c721
#
_cell.length_a   1.000
_cell.length_b   1.000
_cell.length_c   1.000
_cell.angle_alpha   90.00
_cell.angle_beta   90.00
_cell.angle_gamma   90.00
#
_symmetry.space_group_name_H-M   'P 1'
#
loop_
_entity.id
_entity.type
_entity.pdbx_description
1 polymer ?
#
loop_
_entity_poly.entity_id
_entity_poly.type
_entity_poly.pdbx_seq_one_letter_code
_entity_poly.pdbx_strand_id
1 'polypeptide(L)'
;MKVKNVDHFLVNPGWGKNLLFVKVTTDNGLVGWGECYTQSDRDKTVVVHVDHLATYLIGRDPFEIKYFNQIVFDDYSSRRGSMEIYSALSGIEQALWDICGKATNQPVYKLLGGPCRGKLRVYANGWYAGSTKPEDYAEKAKLTVDQGYTALKFDPIPGPFRSVISSNNMKQSIETVRQVRSAVGDDIDLLIE
;
A
#
# COMPACT_ATOMS: atom_id res chain seq x y z
N MET A 1 -20.50 -22.17 -1.84
CA MET A 1 -19.53 -21.47 -0.96
C MET A 1 -20.06 -20.08 -0.72
N LYS A 2 -20.14 -19.68 0.55
CA LYS A 2 -20.68 -18.38 0.94
C LYS A 2 -19.77 -17.73 1.98
N VAL A 3 -19.65 -16.42 1.95
CA VAL A 3 -18.94 -15.66 2.99
C VAL A 3 -19.67 -15.84 4.33
N LYS A 4 -18.95 -16.32 5.32
CA LYS A 4 -19.48 -16.57 6.67
C LYS A 4 -19.10 -15.44 7.64
N ASN A 5 -17.89 -14.94 7.54
CA ASN A 5 -17.36 -13.92 8.44
C ASN A 5 -16.31 -13.04 7.77
N VAL A 6 -16.22 -11.80 8.24
CA VAL A 6 -15.17 -10.85 7.90
C VAL A 6 -14.58 -10.32 9.20
N ASP A 7 -13.33 -10.62 9.46
CA ASP A 7 -12.58 -10.16 10.63
C ASP A 7 -11.55 -9.10 10.19
N HIS A 8 -11.19 -8.21 11.08
CA HIS A 8 -10.11 -7.25 10.86
C HIS A 8 -9.06 -7.34 11.98
N PHE A 9 -7.81 -7.00 11.65
CA PHE A 9 -6.68 -7.01 12.57
C PHE A 9 -5.86 -5.75 12.39
N LEU A 10 -5.91 -4.87 13.37
CA LEU A 10 -5.08 -3.68 13.41
C LEU A 10 -3.80 -4.00 14.18
N VAL A 11 -2.67 -4.04 13.48
CA VAL A 11 -1.38 -4.49 14.01
C VAL A 11 -0.38 -3.35 13.98
N ASN A 12 0.22 -3.04 15.14
CA ASN A 12 1.35 -2.11 15.19
C ASN A 12 2.66 -2.88 15.01
N PRO A 13 3.45 -2.60 13.94
CA PRO A 13 4.71 -3.29 13.71
C PRO A 13 5.87 -2.77 14.57
N GLY A 14 5.61 -1.83 15.49
CA GLY A 14 6.63 -1.21 16.35
C GLY A 14 7.29 0.03 15.75
N TRP A 15 6.87 0.44 14.54
CA TRP A 15 7.34 1.65 13.85
C TRP A 15 6.26 2.21 12.92
N GLY A 16 6.32 3.52 12.66
CA GLY A 16 5.46 4.15 11.66
C GLY A 16 3.96 4.03 11.97
N LYS A 17 3.20 3.64 10.95
CA LYS A 17 1.74 3.45 10.99
C LYS A 17 1.35 2.02 11.33
N ASN A 18 0.12 1.83 11.81
CA ASN A 18 -0.46 0.51 11.95
C ASN A 18 -0.74 -0.13 10.57
N LEU A 19 -0.68 -1.46 10.50
CA LEU A 19 -1.14 -2.26 9.37
C LEU A 19 -2.54 -2.79 9.69
N LEU A 20 -3.44 -2.75 8.71
CA LEU A 20 -4.81 -3.26 8.86
C LEU A 20 -5.03 -4.40 7.89
N PHE A 21 -5.14 -5.62 8.44
CA PHE A 21 -5.45 -6.81 7.66
C PHE A 21 -6.93 -7.16 7.76
N VAL A 22 -7.48 -7.65 6.66
CA VAL A 22 -8.84 -8.19 6.57
C VAL A 22 -8.75 -9.69 6.30
N LYS A 23 -9.53 -10.46 7.04
CA LYS A 23 -9.68 -11.91 6.87
C LYS A 23 -11.13 -12.21 6.51
N VAL A 24 -11.36 -12.77 5.35
CA VAL A 24 -12.68 -13.27 4.93
C VAL A 24 -12.69 -14.79 5.07
N THR A 25 -13.69 -15.32 5.77
CA THR A 25 -13.88 -16.76 5.99
C THR A 25 -15.17 -17.22 5.33
N THR A 26 -15.12 -18.34 4.61
CA THR A 26 -16.28 -18.95 3.95
C THR A 26 -16.91 -20.08 4.80
N ASP A 27 -18.12 -20.46 4.46
CA ASP A 27 -18.88 -21.56 5.11
C ASP A 27 -18.20 -22.94 4.97
N ASN A 28 -17.40 -23.14 3.93
CA ASN A 28 -16.61 -24.37 3.72
C ASN A 28 -15.17 -24.30 4.26
N GLY A 29 -14.81 -23.23 4.99
CA GLY A 29 -13.54 -23.09 5.70
C GLY A 29 -12.41 -22.48 4.89
N LEU A 30 -12.61 -22.06 3.63
CA LEU A 30 -11.61 -21.28 2.92
C LEU A 30 -11.44 -19.90 3.56
N VAL A 31 -10.21 -19.43 3.61
CA VAL A 31 -9.84 -18.14 4.17
C VAL A 31 -9.08 -17.33 3.12
N GLY A 32 -9.48 -16.08 2.94
CA GLY A 32 -8.74 -15.08 2.16
C GLY A 32 -8.27 -13.94 3.03
N TRP A 33 -7.13 -13.35 2.64
CA TRP A 33 -6.50 -12.23 3.30
C TRP A 33 -6.34 -11.04 2.36
N GLY A 34 -6.51 -9.85 2.90
CA GLY A 34 -6.22 -8.59 2.24
C GLY A 34 -5.68 -7.57 3.21
N GLU A 35 -5.11 -6.50 2.70
CA GLU A 35 -4.57 -5.40 3.49
C GLU A 35 -5.22 -4.09 3.05
N CYS A 36 -5.73 -3.34 4.03
CA CYS A 36 -6.22 -1.98 3.82
C CYS A 36 -5.06 -0.99 3.96
N TYR A 37 -4.99 -0.02 3.07
CA TYR A 37 -4.04 1.08 3.24
C TYR A 37 -4.45 1.93 4.45
N THR A 38 -3.51 2.15 5.37
CA THR A 38 -3.73 2.95 6.59
C THR A 38 -2.86 4.20 6.62
N GLN A 39 -3.36 5.20 7.34
CA GLN A 39 -2.58 6.35 7.78
C GLN A 39 -2.69 6.47 9.31
N SER A 40 -1.64 6.99 9.95
CA SER A 40 -1.44 6.93 11.41
C SER A 40 -2.61 7.44 12.25
N ASP A 41 -3.40 8.37 11.74
CA ASP A 41 -4.50 9.03 12.45
C ASP A 41 -5.90 8.61 11.98
N ARG A 42 -6.00 7.73 10.95
CA ARG A 42 -7.28 7.37 10.31
C ARG A 42 -7.51 5.85 10.20
N ASP A 43 -6.63 5.06 10.76
CA ASP A 43 -6.72 3.60 10.73
C ASP A 43 -8.03 3.07 11.33
N LYS A 44 -8.48 3.62 12.46
CA LYS A 44 -9.74 3.25 13.11
C LYS A 44 -10.97 3.59 12.27
N THR A 45 -10.90 4.65 11.46
CA THR A 45 -11.98 4.99 10.52
C THR A 45 -12.09 3.94 9.42
N VAL A 46 -10.95 3.45 8.91
CA VAL A 46 -10.94 2.34 7.94
C VAL A 46 -11.54 1.07 8.55
N VAL A 47 -11.25 0.76 9.82
CA VAL A 47 -11.86 -0.38 10.54
C VAL A 47 -13.38 -0.29 10.53
N VAL A 48 -13.95 0.86 10.88
CA VAL A 48 -15.41 1.07 10.87
C VAL A 48 -16.00 0.84 9.49
N HIS A 49 -15.31 1.27 8.43
CA HIS A 49 -15.75 0.99 7.06
C HIS A 49 -15.66 -0.49 6.71
N VAL A 50 -14.63 -1.22 7.15
CA VAL A 50 -14.54 -2.68 6.96
C VAL A 50 -15.75 -3.37 7.59
N ASP A 51 -16.08 -3.03 8.84
CA ASP A 51 -17.22 -3.63 9.55
C ASP A 51 -18.55 -3.34 8.84
N HIS A 52 -18.74 -2.11 8.36
CA HIS A 52 -19.93 -1.74 7.63
C HIS A 52 -20.02 -2.46 6.28
N LEU A 53 -18.95 -2.46 5.49
CA LEU A 53 -18.92 -3.11 4.18
C LEU A 53 -19.07 -4.63 4.26
N ALA A 54 -18.63 -5.26 5.36
CA ALA A 54 -18.83 -6.68 5.61
C ALA A 54 -20.31 -7.08 5.55
N THR A 55 -21.23 -6.20 5.93
CA THR A 55 -22.68 -6.47 5.91
C THR A 55 -23.21 -6.75 4.51
N TYR A 56 -22.56 -6.21 3.47
CA TYR A 56 -22.93 -6.47 2.06
C TYR A 56 -22.44 -7.84 1.56
N LEU A 57 -21.53 -8.49 2.29
CA LEU A 57 -20.87 -9.73 1.87
C LEU A 57 -21.41 -10.99 2.54
N ILE A 58 -21.81 -10.89 3.80
CA ILE A 58 -22.26 -12.07 4.57
C ILE A 58 -23.38 -12.79 3.83
N GLY A 59 -23.20 -14.11 3.65
CA GLY A 59 -24.13 -14.99 2.94
C GLY A 59 -24.03 -14.97 1.42
N ARG A 60 -23.16 -14.13 0.83
CA ARG A 60 -22.94 -14.05 -0.63
C ARG A 60 -21.82 -14.98 -1.09
N ASP A 61 -21.80 -15.24 -2.40
CA ASP A 61 -20.71 -15.96 -3.04
C ASP A 61 -19.47 -15.05 -3.13
N PRO A 62 -18.30 -15.48 -2.63
CA PRO A 62 -17.08 -14.68 -2.72
C PRO A 62 -16.59 -14.44 -4.16
N PHE A 63 -17.11 -15.15 -5.16
CA PHE A 63 -16.83 -14.88 -6.59
C PHE A 63 -17.61 -13.66 -7.13
N GLU A 64 -18.61 -13.14 -6.42
CA GLU A 64 -19.38 -11.97 -6.81
C GLU A 64 -18.63 -10.64 -6.56
N ILE A 65 -17.33 -10.59 -6.87
CA ILE A 65 -16.45 -9.44 -6.56
C ILE A 65 -16.95 -8.16 -7.26
N LYS A 66 -17.29 -8.25 -8.55
CA LYS A 66 -17.80 -7.08 -9.29
C LYS A 66 -19.13 -6.58 -8.72
N TYR A 67 -20.01 -7.48 -8.31
CA TYR A 67 -21.26 -7.10 -7.68
C TYR A 67 -21.02 -6.38 -6.35
N PHE A 68 -20.10 -6.91 -5.52
CA PHE A 68 -19.74 -6.27 -4.27
C PHE A 68 -19.19 -4.85 -4.49
N ASN A 69 -18.25 -4.69 -5.42
CA ASN A 69 -17.70 -3.39 -5.76
C ASN A 69 -18.76 -2.42 -6.25
N GLN A 70 -19.69 -2.89 -7.10
CA GLN A 70 -20.77 -2.07 -7.64
C GLN A 70 -21.74 -1.61 -6.55
N ILE A 71 -22.18 -2.51 -5.68
CA ILE A 71 -23.13 -2.16 -4.61
C ILE A 71 -22.51 -1.20 -3.59
N VAL A 72 -21.22 -1.39 -3.25
CA VAL A 72 -20.51 -0.46 -2.38
C VAL A 72 -20.39 0.91 -3.04
N PHE A 73 -20.11 0.96 -4.34
CA PHE A 73 -20.06 2.22 -5.07
C PHE A 73 -21.43 2.90 -5.10
N ASP A 74 -22.48 2.20 -5.48
CA ASP A 74 -23.82 2.77 -5.67
C ASP A 74 -24.50 3.17 -4.36
N ASP A 75 -24.45 2.30 -3.36
CA ASP A 75 -25.22 2.48 -2.12
C ASP A 75 -24.44 3.26 -1.06
N TYR A 76 -23.11 3.13 -1.03
CA TYR A 76 -22.31 3.63 0.06
C TYR A 76 -21.37 4.78 -0.32
N SER A 77 -20.68 4.70 -1.44
CA SER A 77 -19.61 5.64 -1.80
C SER A 77 -19.90 6.56 -2.98
N SER A 78 -20.99 6.33 -3.74
CA SER A 78 -21.24 6.96 -5.03
C SER A 78 -21.22 8.50 -5.01
N ARG A 79 -21.61 9.11 -3.92
CA ARG A 79 -21.75 10.57 -3.84
C ARG A 79 -20.58 11.25 -3.15
N ARG A 80 -19.85 10.57 -2.28
CA ARG A 80 -18.74 11.13 -1.47
C ARG A 80 -17.77 10.04 -1.04
N GLY A 81 -17.16 9.38 -2.00
CA GLY A 81 -16.09 8.43 -1.70
C GLY A 81 -14.93 9.12 -0.99
N SER A 82 -14.27 8.40 -0.09
CA SER A 82 -13.06 8.83 0.60
C SER A 82 -11.97 7.79 0.47
N MET A 83 -10.74 8.15 0.79
CA MET A 83 -9.62 7.21 0.83
C MET A 83 -9.93 6.06 1.79
N GLU A 84 -10.56 6.33 2.92
CA GLU A 84 -10.85 5.34 3.96
C GLU A 84 -11.84 4.29 3.47
N ILE A 85 -12.89 4.70 2.76
CA ILE A 85 -13.89 3.80 2.17
C ILE A 85 -13.23 2.89 1.13
N TYR A 86 -12.47 3.48 0.19
CA TYR A 86 -11.82 2.71 -0.86
C TYR A 86 -10.68 1.84 -0.32
N SER A 87 -10.03 2.26 0.76
CA SER A 87 -9.04 1.44 1.44
C SER A 87 -9.67 0.19 2.06
N ALA A 88 -10.81 0.33 2.74
CA ALA A 88 -11.59 -0.79 3.29
C ALA A 88 -12.09 -1.71 2.17
N LEU A 89 -12.69 -1.14 1.10
CA LEU A 89 -13.14 -1.89 -0.07
C LEU A 89 -12.00 -2.70 -0.69
N SER A 90 -10.84 -2.07 -0.89
CA SER A 90 -9.66 -2.72 -1.47
C SER A 90 -9.17 -3.90 -0.62
N GLY A 91 -9.09 -3.74 0.70
CA GLY A 91 -8.67 -4.83 1.59
C GLY A 91 -9.63 -6.03 1.54
N ILE A 92 -10.94 -5.78 1.53
CA ILE A 92 -11.94 -6.84 1.38
C ILE A 92 -11.85 -7.48 -0.01
N GLU A 93 -11.72 -6.69 -1.08
CA GLU A 93 -11.61 -7.20 -2.45
C GLU A 93 -10.39 -8.10 -2.63
N GLN A 94 -9.23 -7.72 -2.08
CA GLN A 94 -8.03 -8.56 -2.07
C GLN A 94 -8.29 -9.91 -1.40
N ALA A 95 -8.98 -9.93 -0.26
CA ALA A 95 -9.35 -11.16 0.44
C ALA A 95 -10.29 -12.04 -0.40
N LEU A 96 -11.23 -11.46 -1.13
CA LEU A 96 -12.11 -12.20 -2.05
C LEU A 96 -11.31 -12.81 -3.22
N TRP A 97 -10.40 -12.05 -3.83
CA TRP A 97 -9.51 -12.58 -4.87
C TRP A 97 -8.62 -13.71 -4.36
N ASP A 98 -8.12 -13.63 -3.12
CA ASP A 98 -7.34 -14.69 -2.49
C ASP A 98 -8.18 -15.97 -2.31
N ILE A 99 -9.46 -15.84 -1.90
CA ILE A 99 -10.40 -16.97 -1.86
C ILE A 99 -10.61 -17.57 -3.25
N CYS A 100 -10.85 -16.74 -4.27
CA CYS A 100 -11.05 -17.21 -5.64
C CYS A 100 -9.82 -17.96 -6.16
N GLY A 101 -8.63 -17.45 -5.88
CA GLY A 101 -7.37 -18.10 -6.22
C GLY A 101 -7.22 -19.48 -5.57
N LYS A 102 -7.50 -19.56 -4.26
CA LYS A 102 -7.45 -20.81 -3.51
C LYS A 102 -8.51 -21.81 -3.97
N ALA A 103 -9.74 -21.35 -4.20
CA ALA A 103 -10.84 -22.20 -4.66
C ALA A 103 -10.60 -22.79 -6.05
N THR A 104 -9.91 -22.07 -6.93
CA THR A 104 -9.58 -22.51 -8.29
C THR A 104 -8.19 -23.10 -8.43
N ASN A 105 -7.42 -23.12 -7.34
CA ASN A 105 -6.01 -23.54 -7.33
C ASN A 105 -5.17 -22.77 -8.37
N GLN A 106 -5.42 -21.45 -8.49
CA GLN A 106 -4.69 -20.56 -9.36
C GLN A 106 -4.19 -19.32 -8.59
N PRO A 107 -2.98 -18.84 -8.86
CA PRO A 107 -2.55 -17.56 -8.28
C PRO A 107 -3.37 -16.42 -8.87
N VAL A 108 -3.63 -15.40 -8.05
CA VAL A 108 -4.50 -14.27 -8.41
C VAL A 108 -4.08 -13.59 -9.72
N TYR A 109 -2.77 -13.43 -9.98
CA TYR A 109 -2.30 -12.81 -11.22
C TYR A 109 -2.74 -13.55 -12.49
N LYS A 110 -2.95 -14.87 -12.44
CA LYS A 110 -3.49 -15.63 -13.57
C LYS A 110 -4.99 -15.38 -13.76
N LEU A 111 -5.74 -15.24 -12.66
CA LEU A 111 -7.16 -14.89 -12.72
C LEU A 111 -7.37 -13.48 -13.29
N LEU A 112 -6.40 -12.59 -13.10
CA LEU A 112 -6.40 -11.23 -13.64
C LEU A 112 -5.87 -11.13 -15.09
N GLY A 113 -5.63 -12.24 -15.77
CA GLY A 113 -5.22 -12.27 -17.18
C GLY A 113 -3.78 -12.72 -17.43
N GLY A 114 -3.02 -13.08 -16.40
CA GLY A 114 -1.66 -13.59 -16.50
C GLY A 114 -0.57 -12.52 -16.53
N PRO A 115 0.70 -12.92 -16.59
CA PRO A 115 1.82 -12.00 -16.48
C PRO A 115 2.16 -11.35 -17.83
N CYS A 116 2.38 -10.04 -17.83
CA CYS A 116 2.99 -9.35 -18.97
C CYS A 116 4.52 -9.50 -18.99
N ARG A 117 5.13 -9.86 -17.87
CA ARG A 117 6.58 -10.03 -17.72
C ARG A 117 6.91 -10.98 -16.58
N GLY A 118 8.03 -11.69 -16.69
CA GLY A 118 8.45 -12.68 -15.68
C GLY A 118 9.12 -12.07 -14.44
N LYS A 119 9.63 -10.85 -14.55
CA LYS A 119 10.27 -10.10 -13.45
C LYS A 119 9.81 -8.66 -13.45
N LEU A 120 9.67 -8.08 -12.27
CA LEU A 120 9.38 -6.66 -12.07
C LEU A 120 10.66 -5.95 -11.65
N ARG A 121 10.94 -4.79 -12.24
CA ARG A 121 11.95 -3.86 -11.73
C ARG A 121 11.38 -3.19 -10.49
N VAL A 122 12.16 -3.15 -9.43
CA VAL A 122 11.79 -2.51 -8.16
C VAL A 122 12.70 -1.33 -7.86
N TYR A 123 12.21 -0.37 -7.11
CA TYR A 123 13.03 0.68 -6.50
C TYR A 123 13.20 0.42 -5.01
N ALA A 124 14.30 0.86 -4.44
CA ALA A 124 14.46 0.92 -2.99
C ALA A 124 13.72 2.13 -2.42
N ASN A 125 13.00 1.94 -1.30
CA ASN A 125 12.37 3.00 -0.52
C ASN A 125 12.76 2.85 0.96
N GLY A 126 12.76 3.98 1.72
CA GLY A 126 13.12 3.96 3.14
C GLY A 126 14.62 3.79 3.42
N TRP A 127 15.45 3.64 2.40
CA TRP A 127 16.91 3.48 2.52
C TRP A 127 17.58 4.69 3.22
N TYR A 128 16.98 5.85 3.14
CA TYR A 128 17.46 7.11 3.70
C TYR A 128 17.04 7.34 5.16
N ALA A 129 16.38 6.38 5.81
CA ALA A 129 15.89 6.52 7.19
C ALA A 129 17.00 7.00 8.15
N GLY A 130 16.68 8.04 8.95
CA GLY A 130 17.64 8.66 9.88
C GLY A 130 18.66 9.60 9.24
N SER A 131 18.62 9.86 7.94
CA SER A 131 19.44 10.89 7.29
C SER A 131 18.94 12.27 7.65
N THR A 132 19.85 13.19 7.94
CA THR A 132 19.54 14.59 8.29
C THR A 132 20.28 15.60 7.42
N LYS A 133 21.38 15.18 6.79
CA LYS A 133 22.24 16.02 5.94
C LYS A 133 22.36 15.41 4.55
N PRO A 134 22.61 16.21 3.51
CA PRO A 134 22.79 15.71 2.15
C PRO A 134 23.83 14.59 2.01
N GLU A 135 24.92 14.66 2.80
CA GLU A 135 26.00 13.67 2.81
C GLU A 135 25.51 12.31 3.29
N ASP A 136 24.64 12.27 4.31
CA ASP A 136 24.08 11.02 4.84
C ASP A 136 23.24 10.31 3.77
N TYR A 137 22.46 11.08 2.99
CA TYR A 137 21.68 10.54 1.87
C TYR A 137 22.59 9.99 0.77
N ALA A 138 23.65 10.70 0.42
CA ALA A 138 24.60 10.29 -0.62
C ALA A 138 25.32 8.97 -0.25
N GLU A 139 25.78 8.84 0.99
CA GLU A 139 26.40 7.62 1.49
C GLU A 139 25.45 6.42 1.44
N LYS A 140 24.23 6.59 1.99
CA LYS A 140 23.23 5.51 2.02
C LYS A 140 22.73 5.14 0.63
N ALA A 141 22.62 6.12 -0.28
CA ALA A 141 22.27 5.86 -1.67
C ALA A 141 23.31 4.94 -2.33
N LYS A 142 24.59 5.22 -2.14
CA LYS A 142 25.67 4.38 -2.66
C LYS A 142 25.61 2.96 -2.11
N LEU A 143 25.47 2.81 -0.78
CA LEU A 143 25.31 1.50 -0.15
C LEU A 143 24.10 0.72 -0.70
N THR A 144 23.02 1.42 -1.03
CA THR A 144 21.80 0.80 -1.60
C THR A 144 22.03 0.34 -3.04
N VAL A 145 22.74 1.12 -3.84
CA VAL A 145 23.13 0.74 -5.21
C VAL A 145 24.10 -0.46 -5.18
N ASP A 146 25.03 -0.50 -4.23
CA ASP A 146 25.97 -1.62 -4.05
C ASP A 146 25.23 -2.94 -3.73
N GLN A 147 24.00 -2.88 -3.20
CA GLN A 147 23.09 -4.03 -3.01
C GLN A 147 22.39 -4.48 -4.31
N GLY A 148 22.59 -3.79 -5.42
CA GLY A 148 22.04 -4.13 -6.73
C GLY A 148 20.77 -3.38 -7.13
N TYR A 149 20.31 -2.40 -6.35
CA TYR A 149 19.19 -1.56 -6.77
C TYR A 149 19.61 -0.57 -7.87
N THR A 150 18.77 -0.45 -8.89
CA THR A 150 18.97 0.46 -10.03
C THR A 150 18.01 1.66 -10.02
N ALA A 151 17.19 1.76 -8.98
CA ALA A 151 16.23 2.84 -8.80
C ALA A 151 16.04 3.11 -7.30
N LEU A 152 16.06 4.37 -6.91
CA LEU A 152 15.92 4.83 -5.53
C LEU A 152 14.77 5.82 -5.43
N LYS A 153 13.85 5.61 -4.47
CA LYS A 153 12.81 6.58 -4.13
C LYS A 153 13.10 7.19 -2.77
N PHE A 154 12.97 8.51 -2.64
CA PHE A 154 13.18 9.21 -1.37
C PHE A 154 12.48 10.57 -1.34
N ASP A 155 12.25 11.07 -0.13
CA ASP A 155 11.81 12.44 0.13
C ASP A 155 13.01 13.26 0.61
N PRO A 156 13.48 14.22 -0.21
CA PRO A 156 14.58 15.11 0.17
C PRO A 156 14.14 16.30 1.02
N ILE A 157 12.83 16.50 1.21
CA ILE A 157 12.28 17.67 1.87
C ILE A 157 12.27 17.46 3.37
N PRO A 158 13.05 18.22 4.15
CA PRO A 158 13.05 18.07 5.60
C PRO A 158 11.71 18.52 6.21
N GLY A 159 11.04 17.57 6.84
CA GLY A 159 9.79 17.82 7.56
C GLY A 159 10.00 17.96 9.07
N PRO A 160 8.90 18.16 9.79
CA PRO A 160 7.56 18.45 9.30
C PRO A 160 7.38 19.92 8.90
N PHE A 161 6.65 20.16 7.81
CA PHE A 161 6.20 21.50 7.43
C PHE A 161 4.68 21.52 7.36
N ARG A 162 4.08 22.66 7.73
CA ARG A 162 2.61 22.78 7.83
C ARG A 162 2.03 23.68 6.73
N SER A 163 2.74 24.72 6.35
CA SER A 163 2.24 25.71 5.40
C SER A 163 3.30 26.23 4.42
N VAL A 164 4.54 26.37 4.86
CA VAL A 164 5.61 26.96 4.06
C VAL A 164 6.90 26.18 4.23
N ILE A 165 7.56 25.88 3.12
CA ILE A 165 8.92 25.37 3.12
C ILE A 165 9.87 26.57 3.14
N SER A 166 10.77 26.65 4.12
CA SER A 166 11.74 27.74 4.20
C SER A 166 12.74 27.71 3.04
N SER A 167 13.29 28.87 2.67
CA SER A 167 14.33 28.94 1.63
C SER A 167 15.54 28.07 1.96
N ASN A 168 15.88 27.89 3.24
CA ASN A 168 16.98 27.02 3.67
C ASN A 168 16.64 25.55 3.45
N ASN A 169 15.44 25.11 3.80
CA ASN A 169 15.00 23.74 3.55
C ASN A 169 14.95 23.43 2.05
N MET A 170 14.50 24.38 1.24
CA MET A 170 14.51 24.21 -0.21
C MET A 170 15.93 24.06 -0.76
N LYS A 171 16.88 24.89 -0.31
CA LYS A 171 18.29 24.76 -0.70
C LYS A 171 18.88 23.42 -0.27
N GLN A 172 18.57 22.97 0.95
CA GLN A 172 19.01 21.66 1.44
C GLN A 172 18.43 20.52 0.60
N SER A 173 17.16 20.58 0.23
CA SER A 173 16.52 19.58 -0.62
C SER A 173 17.19 19.48 -1.99
N ILE A 174 17.46 20.62 -2.63
CA ILE A 174 18.18 20.67 -3.91
C ILE A 174 19.59 20.07 -3.78
N GLU A 175 20.29 20.41 -2.70
CA GLU A 175 21.65 19.89 -2.44
C GLU A 175 21.60 18.38 -2.16
N THR A 176 20.62 17.89 -1.41
CA THR A 176 20.42 16.45 -1.18
C THR A 176 20.28 15.69 -2.50
N VAL A 177 19.40 16.15 -3.39
CA VAL A 177 19.23 15.49 -4.71
C VAL A 177 20.52 15.54 -5.53
N ARG A 178 21.24 16.68 -5.51
CA ARG A 178 22.52 16.83 -6.22
C ARG A 178 23.57 15.86 -5.70
N GLN A 179 23.72 15.73 -4.40
CA GLN A 179 24.71 14.84 -3.79
C GLN A 179 24.36 13.37 -4.01
N VAL A 180 23.10 13.00 -3.88
CA VAL A 180 22.65 11.63 -4.21
C VAL A 180 22.96 11.31 -5.68
N ARG A 181 22.62 12.19 -6.62
CA ARG A 181 22.93 12.02 -8.05
C ARG A 181 24.45 11.86 -8.28
N SER A 182 25.25 12.72 -7.66
CA SER A 182 26.71 12.64 -7.77
C SER A 182 27.30 11.34 -7.21
N ALA A 183 26.69 10.80 -6.16
CA ALA A 183 27.16 9.58 -5.51
C ALA A 183 26.82 8.29 -6.29
N VAL A 184 25.67 8.26 -6.99
CA VAL A 184 25.19 7.04 -7.65
C VAL A 184 25.36 7.04 -9.17
N GLY A 185 25.71 8.18 -9.78
CA GLY A 185 25.88 8.31 -11.24
C GLY A 185 24.57 8.42 -12.01
N ASP A 186 24.65 8.54 -13.33
CA ASP A 186 23.49 8.85 -14.19
C ASP A 186 22.63 7.63 -14.52
N ASP A 187 23.15 6.42 -14.35
CA ASP A 187 22.45 5.17 -14.70
C ASP A 187 21.42 4.73 -13.64
N ILE A 188 21.39 5.39 -12.49
CA ILE A 188 20.47 5.09 -11.39
C ILE A 188 19.24 6.01 -11.48
N ASP A 189 18.04 5.45 -11.53
CA ASP A 189 16.83 6.26 -11.49
C ASP A 189 16.59 6.83 -10.09
N LEU A 190 16.34 8.13 -10.02
CA LEU A 190 15.95 8.82 -8.78
C LEU A 190 14.49 9.25 -8.87
N LEU A 191 13.69 8.78 -7.92
CA LEU A 191 12.28 9.12 -7.77
C LEU A 191 12.13 10.01 -6.53
N ILE A 192 11.61 11.18 -6.74
CA ILE A 192 11.38 12.17 -5.67
C ILE A 192 9.89 12.12 -5.27
N GLU A 193 9.63 12.04 -3.98
CA GLU A 193 8.27 12.07 -3.41
C GLU A 193 7.84 13.48 -3.05
#